data_f9004fda9964491c2f6b61d3c95b333a
#
_entry.id   f9004fda9964491c2f6b61d3c95b333a
#
_cell.length_a   1.000
_cell.length_b   1.000
_cell.length_c   1.000
_cell.angle_alpha   90.00
_cell.angle_beta   90.00
_cell.angle_gamma   90.00
#
_symmetry.space_group_name_H-M   'P 1'
#
loop_
_entity.id
_entity.type
_entity.pdbx_description
1 polymer ?
#
loop_
_entity_poly.entity_id
_entity_poly.type
_entity_poly.pdbx_seq_one_letter_code
_entity_poly.pdbx_strand_id
1 'polypeptide(L)'
;MPQLIAAPTRIPVPGNKVIDEYIGRFNSGDTQVSIAHMRSPAGWSEPGQRPEFDEYTVVFQGAMRVEHEGGVTEVKAGQAIITRQGEW
;
A
#
# COMPACT_ATOMS: atom_id res chain seq x y z
N MET A 1 16.47 -18.85 11.80
CA MET A 1 17.17 -17.57 12.02
C MET A 1 16.33 -16.42 11.50
N PRO A 2 16.19 -15.34 12.26
CA PRO A 2 15.55 -14.15 11.73
C PRO A 2 16.34 -13.58 10.56
N GLN A 3 15.64 -13.01 9.60
CA GLN A 3 16.23 -12.37 8.43
C GLN A 3 16.06 -10.85 8.55
N LEU A 4 17.17 -10.13 8.50
CA LEU A 4 17.15 -8.66 8.48
C LEU A 4 16.94 -8.17 7.05
N ILE A 5 15.98 -7.27 6.86
CA ILE A 5 15.81 -6.53 5.62
C ILE A 5 16.44 -5.15 5.84
N ALA A 6 17.64 -4.96 5.36
CA ALA A 6 18.42 -3.75 5.63
C ALA A 6 17.92 -2.53 4.86
N ALA A 7 17.33 -2.74 3.70
CA ALA A 7 16.84 -1.66 2.85
C ALA A 7 15.76 -2.19 1.90
N PRO A 8 14.86 -1.30 1.41
CA PRO A 8 13.85 -1.71 0.44
C PRO A 8 14.39 -1.68 -0.99
N THR A 9 13.61 -2.25 -1.90
CA THR A 9 13.80 -2.08 -3.34
C THR A 9 12.77 -1.08 -3.85
N ARG A 10 13.22 -0.06 -4.57
CA ARG A 10 12.32 0.91 -5.16
C ARG A 10 11.66 0.33 -6.41
N ILE A 11 10.33 0.33 -6.39
CA ILE A 11 9.54 -0.15 -7.51
C ILE A 11 9.26 1.03 -8.45
N PRO A 12 9.65 0.97 -9.74
CA PRO A 12 9.38 2.06 -10.66
C PRO A 12 7.88 2.22 -10.89
N VAL A 13 7.39 3.44 -10.71
CA VAL A 13 6.01 3.80 -11.03
C VAL A 13 6.00 5.19 -11.66
N PRO A 14 5.02 5.50 -12.53
CA PRO A 14 4.95 6.82 -13.15
C PRO A 14 4.57 7.90 -12.16
N GLY A 15 4.94 9.14 -12.47
CA GLY A 15 4.62 10.30 -11.67
C GLY A 15 5.55 10.45 -10.47
N ASN A 16 5.07 11.18 -9.46
CA ASN A 16 5.85 11.48 -8.26
C ASN A 16 5.58 10.53 -7.10
N LYS A 17 4.88 9.42 -7.37
CA LYS A 17 4.64 8.41 -6.35
C LYS A 17 5.90 7.58 -6.13
N VAL A 18 6.17 7.26 -4.87
CA VAL A 18 7.31 6.43 -4.48
C VAL A 18 6.79 5.18 -3.79
N ILE A 19 7.23 4.01 -4.26
CA ILE A 19 6.92 2.72 -3.65
C ILE A 19 8.23 2.03 -3.31
N ASP A 20 8.47 1.81 -2.03
CA ASP A 20 9.64 1.11 -1.54
C ASP A 20 9.19 -0.22 -0.93
N GLU A 21 9.46 -1.32 -1.63
CA GLU A 21 9.10 -2.65 -1.18
C GLU A 21 10.15 -3.19 -0.21
N TYR A 22 9.75 -3.49 1.00
CA TYR A 22 10.61 -4.12 2.00
C TYR A 22 10.55 -5.64 1.90
N ILE A 23 9.36 -6.19 1.78
CA ILE A 23 9.12 -7.63 1.71
C ILE A 23 8.26 -7.89 0.48
N GLY A 24 8.66 -8.81 -0.36
CA GLY A 24 7.95 -9.16 -1.58
C GLY A 24 8.88 -9.76 -2.61
N ARG A 25 8.36 -9.97 -3.81
CA ARG A 25 9.08 -10.67 -4.87
C ARG A 25 10.38 -10.01 -5.27
N PHE A 26 10.44 -8.68 -5.24
CA PHE A 26 11.61 -7.95 -5.73
C PHE A 26 12.71 -7.83 -4.69
N ASN A 27 12.35 -7.63 -3.43
CA ASN A 27 13.35 -7.35 -2.39
C ASN A 27 13.75 -8.58 -1.58
N SER A 28 12.81 -9.33 -1.04
CA SER A 28 13.12 -10.50 -0.20
C SER A 28 12.85 -11.83 -0.88
N GLY A 29 12.14 -11.83 -2.00
CA GLY A 29 11.76 -13.06 -2.71
C GLY A 29 10.50 -13.74 -2.18
N ASP A 30 9.82 -13.14 -1.22
CA ASP A 30 8.60 -13.71 -0.68
C ASP A 30 7.43 -13.59 -1.64
N THR A 31 6.60 -14.62 -1.68
CA THR A 31 5.45 -14.69 -2.58
C THR A 31 4.11 -14.69 -1.86
N GLN A 32 4.10 -14.89 -0.55
CA GLN A 32 2.87 -14.96 0.25
C GLN A 32 2.47 -13.61 0.85
N VAL A 33 3.47 -12.78 1.16
CA VAL A 33 3.26 -11.47 1.79
C VAL A 33 4.10 -10.45 1.05
N SER A 34 3.56 -9.24 0.90
CA SER A 34 4.35 -8.10 0.46
C SER A 34 4.08 -6.91 1.37
N ILE A 35 5.13 -6.17 1.69
CA ILE A 35 5.05 -4.98 2.54
C ILE A 35 5.87 -3.88 1.88
N ALA A 36 5.23 -2.74 1.64
CA ALA A 36 5.86 -1.60 1.01
C ALA A 36 5.50 -0.31 1.72
N HIS A 37 6.43 0.63 1.72
CA HIS A 37 6.19 2.00 2.15
C HIS A 37 5.92 2.83 0.90
N MET A 38 4.80 3.56 0.91
CA MET A 38 4.38 4.35 -0.23
C MET A 38 4.32 5.83 0.14
N ARG A 39 4.80 6.68 -0.77
CA ARG A 39 4.61 8.12 -0.71
C ARG A 39 3.91 8.57 -1.96
N SER A 40 2.81 9.28 -1.79
CA SER A 40 2.03 9.79 -2.92
C SER A 40 1.89 11.30 -2.79
N PRO A 41 2.03 12.05 -3.91
CA PRO A 41 1.84 13.49 -3.86
C PRO A 41 0.37 13.83 -3.55
N ALA A 42 0.14 15.03 -3.03
CA ALA A 42 -1.21 15.51 -2.80
C ALA A 42 -2.02 15.48 -4.11
N GLY A 43 -3.26 15.03 -4.03
CA GLY A 43 -4.11 14.89 -5.21
C GLY A 43 -3.88 13.62 -6.01
N TRP A 44 -2.96 12.76 -5.59
CA TRP A 44 -2.76 11.48 -6.24
C TRP A 44 -4.04 10.63 -6.17
N SER A 45 -4.39 10.02 -7.29
CA SER A 45 -5.49 9.06 -7.35
C SER A 45 -5.12 7.91 -8.27
N GLU A 46 -5.74 6.77 -8.05
CA GLU A 46 -5.58 5.62 -8.91
C GLU A 46 -6.95 5.01 -9.17
N PRO A 47 -7.12 4.30 -10.30
CA PRO A 47 -8.40 3.68 -10.62
C PRO A 47 -8.80 2.64 -9.58
N GLY A 48 -10.10 2.54 -9.34
CA GLY A 48 -10.63 1.52 -8.46
C GLY A 48 -10.41 0.13 -9.01
N GLN A 49 -10.26 -0.82 -8.10
CA GLN A 49 -10.06 -2.22 -8.46
C GLN A 49 -10.56 -3.11 -7.33
N ARG A 50 -10.76 -4.38 -7.64
CA ARG A 50 -11.05 -5.40 -6.64
C ARG A 50 -9.75 -6.17 -6.40
N PRO A 51 -9.15 -6.08 -5.22
CA PRO A 51 -7.89 -6.80 -4.98
C PRO A 51 -8.10 -8.30 -4.98
N GLU A 52 -7.07 -9.02 -5.41
CA GLU A 52 -7.07 -10.48 -5.40
C GLU A 52 -6.63 -11.05 -4.06
N PHE A 53 -6.28 -10.19 -3.11
CA PHE A 53 -5.79 -10.54 -1.78
C PHE A 53 -6.20 -9.44 -0.80
N ASP A 54 -6.10 -9.75 0.49
CA ASP A 54 -6.38 -8.76 1.53
C ASP A 54 -5.27 -7.72 1.58
N GLU A 55 -5.65 -6.46 1.67
CA GLU A 55 -4.72 -5.35 1.80
C GLU A 55 -4.89 -4.67 3.15
N TYR A 56 -3.77 -4.40 3.79
CA TYR A 56 -3.70 -3.69 5.07
C TYR A 56 -2.90 -2.42 4.87
N THR A 57 -3.52 -1.28 5.11
CA THR A 57 -2.87 0.02 4.90
C THR A 57 -2.88 0.81 6.20
N VAL A 58 -1.69 1.28 6.61
CA VAL A 58 -1.53 2.18 7.76
C VAL A 58 -1.03 3.51 7.24
N VAL A 59 -1.70 4.59 7.62
CA VAL A 59 -1.30 5.94 7.22
C VAL A 59 -0.45 6.54 8.33
N PHE A 60 0.79 6.89 8.02
CA PHE A 60 1.69 7.51 8.97
C PHE A 60 1.68 9.03 8.91
N GLN A 61 1.44 9.59 7.74
CA GLN A 61 1.48 11.03 7.52
C GLN A 61 0.44 11.42 6.49
N GLY A 62 -0.29 12.51 6.74
CA GLY A 62 -1.31 12.99 5.84
C GLY A 62 -2.62 12.25 5.98
N ALA A 63 -3.36 12.17 4.90
CA ALA A 63 -4.66 11.51 4.86
C ALA A 63 -4.90 10.90 3.48
N MET A 64 -5.75 9.88 3.43
CA MET A 64 -6.11 9.18 2.23
C MET A 64 -7.63 9.00 2.19
N ARG A 65 -8.22 9.19 1.01
CA ARG A 65 -9.64 8.89 0.78
C ARG A 65 -9.74 7.58 0.02
N VAL A 66 -10.54 6.68 0.55
CA VAL A 66 -10.79 5.38 -0.08
C VAL A 66 -12.26 5.34 -0.52
N GLU A 67 -12.48 5.23 -1.82
CA GLU A 67 -13.81 5.06 -2.38
C GLU A 67 -14.12 3.57 -2.51
N HIS A 68 -15.29 3.17 -2.04
CA HIS A 68 -15.72 1.77 -2.05
C HIS A 68 -17.24 1.70 -2.23
N GLU A 69 -17.77 0.50 -2.34
CA GLU A 69 -19.21 0.31 -2.60
C GLU A 69 -20.10 0.93 -1.53
N GLY A 70 -19.65 0.99 -0.30
CA GLY A 70 -20.40 1.61 0.80
C GLY A 70 -20.26 3.12 0.90
N GLY A 71 -19.43 3.75 0.04
CA GLY A 71 -19.23 5.20 0.06
C GLY A 71 -17.77 5.60 0.05
N VAL A 72 -17.40 6.56 0.89
CA VAL A 72 -16.05 7.09 0.99
C VAL A 72 -15.60 7.01 2.44
N THR A 73 -14.39 6.49 2.66
CA THR A 73 -13.77 6.46 3.98
C THR A 73 -12.49 7.30 3.94
N GLU A 74 -12.36 8.22 4.89
CA GLU A 74 -11.11 8.96 5.05
C GLU A 74 -10.25 8.28 6.10
N VAL A 75 -8.97 8.03 5.75
CA VAL A 75 -8.00 7.42 6.64
C VAL A 75 -6.94 8.47 6.94
N LYS A 76 -6.83 8.86 8.21
CA LYS A 76 -5.90 9.89 8.67
C LYS A 76 -4.65 9.27 9.28
N ALA A 77 -3.62 10.08 9.46
CA ALA A 77 -2.39 9.64 10.12
C ALA A 77 -2.70 8.98 11.46
N GLY A 78 -2.09 7.83 11.69
CA GLY A 78 -2.33 7.01 12.87
C GLY A 78 -3.48 6.03 12.74
N GLN A 79 -4.17 6.03 11.62
CA GLN A 79 -5.27 5.11 11.34
C GLN A 79 -4.90 4.10 10.28
N ALA A 80 -5.69 3.05 10.17
CA ALA A 80 -5.48 2.00 9.19
C ALA A 80 -6.81 1.59 8.56
N ILE A 81 -6.72 1.00 7.38
CA ILE A 81 -7.87 0.43 6.69
C ILE A 81 -7.51 -0.97 6.19
N ILE A 82 -8.46 -1.86 6.27
CA ILE A 82 -8.33 -3.21 5.73
C ILE A 82 -9.28 -3.33 4.55
N THR A 83 -8.74 -3.69 3.40
CA THR A 83 -9.52 -4.00 2.21
C THR A 83 -9.44 -5.49 1.97
N ARG A 84 -10.56 -6.18 2.13
CA ARG A 84 -10.59 -7.63 1.96
C ARG A 84 -10.60 -7.99 0.48
N GLN A 85 -10.15 -9.20 0.19
CA GLN A 85 -10.17 -9.74 -1.17
C GLN A 85 -11.57 -9.59 -1.78
N GLY A 86 -11.61 -9.07 -3.01
CA GLY A 86 -12.86 -8.90 -3.74
C GLY A 86 -13.66 -7.65 -3.41
N GLU A 87 -13.29 -6.87 -2.40
CA GLU A 87 -13.96 -5.60 -2.13
C GLU A 87 -13.58 -4.55 -3.17
N TRP A 88 -14.55 -3.70 -3.50
CA TRP A 88 -14.34 -2.59 -4.45
C TRP A 88 -13.88 -1.34 -3.72
#